data_d400de95d17d720384873ca569f1d3bd
#
_entry.id   d400de95d17d720384873ca569f1d3bd
#
_cell.length_a   1.000
_cell.length_b   1.000
_cell.length_c   1.000
_cell.angle_alpha   90.00
_cell.angle_beta   90.00
_cell.angle_gamma   90.00
#
_symmetry.space_group_name_H-M   'P 1'
#
loop_
_entity.id
_entity.type
_entity.pdbx_description
1 polymer ?
#
loop_
_entity_poly.entity_id
_entity_poly.type
_entity_poly.pdbx_seq_one_letter_code
_entity_poly.pdbx_strand_id
1 'polypeptide(L)'
;DFVRERDLLEDRGFRAEQMGLRSEVIESLFRVILWASRDHQASLGAEVSKETASKTVAIIGGNGGMGKVMTRLFSEADNNIIISDLDTTITNVEAASQADVVVIAVPIEKTIDVIQEVGPHCKAGSLLMDVTSTKSAPVKAMRDYSKGTSVIGTHPLFGPSVHSLQGQRIAIVCLRDEHGWDEWLTTILHGRG
;
A
#
# COMPACT_ATOMS: atom_id res chain seq x y z
N ASP A 1 9.86 -10.72 -16.86
CA ASP A 1 11.22 -11.00 -17.36
C ASP A 1 11.82 -9.70 -17.92
N PHE A 2 12.61 -9.01 -17.10
CA PHE A 2 13.19 -7.70 -17.42
C PHE A 2 14.08 -7.72 -18.69
N VAL A 3 14.72 -8.84 -19.02
CA VAL A 3 15.57 -8.98 -20.20
C VAL A 3 14.71 -8.92 -21.46
N ARG A 4 13.63 -9.69 -21.48
CA ARG A 4 12.69 -9.75 -22.61
C ARG A 4 11.97 -8.42 -22.87
N GLU A 5 11.66 -7.67 -21.81
CA GLU A 5 11.05 -6.34 -21.94
C GLU A 5 12.03 -5.31 -22.52
N ARG A 6 13.27 -5.32 -22.04
CA ARG A 6 14.32 -4.46 -22.58
C ARG A 6 14.52 -4.73 -24.07
N ASP A 7 14.68 -5.99 -24.45
CA ASP A 7 14.89 -6.41 -25.84
C ASP A 7 13.71 -5.98 -26.73
N LEU A 8 12.47 -6.08 -26.21
CA LEU A 8 11.29 -5.60 -26.92
C LEU A 8 11.32 -4.08 -27.13
N LEU A 9 11.68 -3.30 -26.11
CA LEU A 9 11.73 -1.84 -26.20
C LEU A 9 12.80 -1.39 -27.21
N GLU A 10 13.98 -2.01 -27.17
CA GLU A 10 15.08 -1.74 -28.11
C GLU A 10 14.66 -2.07 -29.57
N ASP A 11 14.02 -3.22 -29.81
CA ASP A 11 13.49 -3.58 -31.14
C ASP A 11 12.45 -2.56 -31.65
N ARG A 12 11.52 -2.13 -30.77
CA ARG A 12 10.49 -1.14 -31.15
C ARG A 12 11.06 0.25 -31.40
N GLY A 13 12.04 0.68 -30.61
CA GLY A 13 12.77 1.93 -30.83
C GLY A 13 13.48 1.92 -32.18
N PHE A 14 14.22 0.86 -32.48
CA PHE A 14 14.92 0.71 -33.76
C PHE A 14 13.97 0.74 -34.97
N ARG A 15 12.84 0.02 -34.91
CA ARG A 15 11.84 0.04 -36.00
C ARG A 15 11.20 1.42 -36.18
N ALA A 16 10.98 2.14 -35.07
CA ALA A 16 10.45 3.50 -35.11
C ALA A 16 11.36 4.45 -35.89
N GLU A 17 12.67 4.39 -35.69
CA GLU A 17 13.66 5.19 -36.39
C GLU A 17 13.66 4.89 -37.90
N GLN A 18 13.53 3.62 -38.29
CA GLN A 18 13.42 3.23 -39.71
C GLN A 18 12.16 3.80 -40.38
N MET A 19 11.12 4.08 -39.60
CA MET A 19 9.87 4.69 -40.06
C MET A 19 9.85 6.22 -39.93
N GLY A 20 10.96 6.84 -39.54
CA GLY A 20 11.07 8.28 -39.34
C GLY A 20 10.38 8.78 -38.06
N LEU A 21 10.08 7.91 -37.12
CA LEU A 21 9.49 8.23 -35.82
C LEU A 21 10.59 8.34 -34.76
N ARG A 22 10.31 9.09 -33.71
CA ARG A 22 11.25 9.23 -32.59
C ARG A 22 11.18 7.97 -31.71
N SER A 23 12.33 7.27 -31.56
CA SER A 23 12.45 6.04 -30.77
C SER A 23 11.98 6.23 -29.34
N GLU A 24 12.33 7.35 -28.67
CA GLU A 24 11.97 7.61 -27.28
C GLU A 24 10.45 7.70 -27.06
N VAL A 25 9.73 8.22 -28.06
CA VAL A 25 8.25 8.31 -27.99
C VAL A 25 7.64 6.92 -28.09
N ILE A 26 8.12 6.11 -29.02
CA ILE A 26 7.62 4.74 -29.22
C ILE A 26 7.97 3.84 -28.02
N GLU A 27 9.19 3.93 -27.50
CA GLU A 27 9.57 3.22 -26.27
C GLU A 27 8.68 3.61 -25.09
N SER A 28 8.37 4.90 -24.93
CA SER A 28 7.50 5.38 -23.86
C SER A 28 6.08 4.82 -23.99
N LEU A 29 5.52 4.75 -25.19
CA LEU A 29 4.22 4.14 -25.44
C LEU A 29 4.23 2.63 -25.13
N PHE A 30 5.26 1.91 -25.53
CA PHE A 30 5.38 0.49 -25.23
C PHE A 30 5.58 0.23 -23.73
N ARG A 31 6.26 1.10 -22.99
CA ARG A 31 6.35 1.03 -21.52
C ARG A 31 4.95 1.13 -20.87
N VAL A 32 4.10 2.02 -21.36
CA VAL A 32 2.71 2.13 -20.88
C VAL A 32 1.90 0.87 -21.20
N ILE A 33 2.05 0.31 -22.42
CA ILE A 33 1.36 -0.93 -22.82
C ILE A 33 1.82 -2.11 -21.95
N LEU A 34 3.12 -2.27 -21.74
CA LEU A 34 3.69 -3.33 -20.90
C LEU A 34 3.23 -3.19 -19.45
N TRP A 35 3.18 -1.95 -18.95
CA TRP A 35 2.65 -1.66 -17.64
C TRP A 35 1.18 -2.04 -17.51
N ALA A 36 0.31 -1.62 -18.44
CA ALA A 36 -1.12 -1.94 -18.44
C ALA A 36 -1.37 -3.47 -18.56
N SER A 37 -0.55 -4.16 -19.36
CA SER A 37 -0.62 -5.63 -19.48
C SER A 37 -0.28 -6.34 -18.19
N ARG A 38 0.75 -5.88 -17.47
CA ARG A 38 1.14 -6.42 -16.18
C ARG A 38 0.08 -6.17 -15.10
N ASP A 39 -0.46 -4.96 -15.07
CA ASP A 39 -1.52 -4.58 -14.16
C ASP A 39 -2.76 -5.47 -14.34
N HIS A 40 -3.14 -5.72 -15.60
CA HIS A 40 -4.23 -6.64 -15.92
C HIS A 40 -3.91 -8.10 -15.54
N GLN A 41 -2.70 -8.58 -15.80
CA GLN A 41 -2.28 -9.94 -15.41
C GLN A 41 -2.24 -10.11 -13.89
N ALA A 42 -1.79 -9.11 -13.14
CA ALA A 42 -1.82 -9.11 -11.69
C ALA A 42 -3.27 -9.17 -11.15
N SER A 43 -4.18 -8.43 -11.77
CA SER A 43 -5.61 -8.47 -11.43
C SER A 43 -6.23 -9.86 -11.64
N LEU A 44 -5.89 -10.55 -12.73
CA LEU A 44 -6.33 -11.92 -12.99
C LEU A 44 -5.70 -12.93 -12.02
N GLY A 45 -4.43 -12.76 -11.65
CA GLY A 45 -3.75 -13.60 -10.66
C GLY A 45 -4.33 -13.45 -9.25
N ALA A 46 -4.83 -12.28 -8.90
CA ALA A 46 -5.44 -12.00 -7.61
C ALA A 46 -6.81 -12.70 -7.42
N GLU A 47 -7.51 -13.08 -8.49
CA GLU A 47 -8.72 -13.89 -8.39
C GLU A 47 -8.45 -15.31 -7.84
N VAL A 48 -7.21 -15.78 -7.89
CA VAL A 48 -6.81 -17.10 -7.39
C VAL A 48 -6.50 -17.11 -5.89
N SER A 49 -6.27 -15.94 -5.28
CA SER A 49 -5.89 -15.80 -3.85
C SER A 49 -7.09 -15.52 -2.93
N LYS A 50 -8.23 -16.15 -3.13
CA LYS A 50 -9.46 -15.95 -2.30
C LYS A 50 -9.41 -16.55 -0.89
N GLU A 51 -8.25 -16.84 -0.31
CA GLU A 51 -8.17 -17.48 1.02
C GLU A 51 -8.01 -16.50 2.20
N THR A 52 -7.83 -15.22 1.98
CA THR A 52 -7.77 -14.25 3.09
C THR A 52 -9.16 -13.73 3.42
N ALA A 53 -9.63 -14.02 4.63
CA ALA A 53 -10.91 -13.48 5.11
C ALA A 53 -10.90 -11.95 5.05
N SER A 54 -11.96 -11.35 4.49
CA SER A 54 -12.14 -9.89 4.43
C SER A 54 -12.00 -9.25 5.80
N LYS A 55 -11.25 -8.18 5.90
CA LYS A 55 -11.01 -7.40 7.12
C LYS A 55 -11.59 -6.00 6.99
N THR A 56 -11.86 -5.37 8.11
CA THR A 56 -12.17 -3.94 8.15
C THR A 56 -10.88 -3.16 8.34
N VAL A 57 -10.53 -2.31 7.38
CA VAL A 57 -9.30 -1.52 7.36
C VAL A 57 -9.63 -0.04 7.48
N ALA A 58 -9.21 0.60 8.57
CA ALA A 58 -9.31 2.04 8.74
C ALA A 58 -8.05 2.71 8.18
N ILE A 59 -8.24 3.69 7.30
CA ILE A 59 -7.16 4.51 6.74
C ILE A 59 -7.26 5.91 7.34
N ILE A 60 -6.37 6.23 8.27
CA ILE A 60 -6.27 7.55 8.89
C ILE A 60 -5.41 8.46 8.00
N GLY A 61 -6.00 9.54 7.50
CA GLY A 61 -5.42 10.35 6.42
C GLY A 61 -5.74 9.78 5.03
N GLY A 62 -6.89 9.12 4.89
CA GLY A 62 -7.27 8.36 3.68
C GLY A 62 -7.49 9.21 2.43
N ASN A 63 -7.80 10.51 2.57
CA ASN A 63 -7.95 11.45 1.46
C ASN A 63 -6.61 12.03 0.97
N GLY A 64 -5.53 11.84 1.74
CA GLY A 64 -4.17 12.20 1.34
C GLY A 64 -3.61 11.33 0.21
N GLY A 65 -2.44 11.71 -0.33
CA GLY A 65 -1.83 11.01 -1.45
C GLY A 65 -1.57 9.52 -1.18
N MET A 66 -0.80 9.20 -0.14
CA MET A 66 -0.54 7.79 0.25
C MET A 66 -1.78 7.10 0.82
N GLY A 67 -2.65 7.84 1.51
CA GLY A 67 -3.93 7.32 1.99
C GLY A 67 -4.78 6.74 0.86
N LYS A 68 -4.91 7.44 -0.27
CA LYS A 68 -5.61 6.96 -1.47
C LYS A 68 -4.97 5.71 -2.07
N VAL A 69 -3.64 5.62 -2.05
CA VAL A 69 -2.93 4.42 -2.52
C VAL A 69 -3.24 3.22 -1.61
N MET A 70 -3.20 3.40 -0.30
CA MET A 70 -3.54 2.34 0.66
C MET A 70 -5.03 1.96 0.59
N THR A 71 -5.92 2.95 0.43
CA THR A 71 -7.35 2.71 0.20
C THR A 71 -7.57 1.81 -1.01
N ARG A 72 -6.93 2.12 -2.13
CA ARG A 72 -7.00 1.30 -3.35
C ARG A 72 -6.45 -0.10 -3.12
N LEU A 73 -5.25 -0.23 -2.53
CA LEU A 73 -4.60 -1.51 -2.25
C LEU A 73 -5.52 -2.45 -1.47
N PHE A 74 -6.05 -1.98 -0.34
CA PHE A 74 -6.86 -2.82 0.53
C PHE A 74 -8.28 -3.05 0.00
N SER A 75 -8.86 -2.09 -0.71
CA SER A 75 -10.16 -2.25 -1.38
C SER A 75 -10.10 -3.28 -2.50
N GLU A 76 -9.06 -3.25 -3.33
CA GLU A 76 -8.84 -4.24 -4.39
C GLU A 76 -8.55 -5.64 -3.84
N ALA A 77 -8.14 -5.75 -2.57
CA ALA A 77 -7.96 -7.01 -1.85
C ALA A 77 -9.24 -7.44 -1.06
N ASP A 78 -10.41 -6.98 -1.51
CA ASP A 78 -11.74 -7.32 -0.96
C ASP A 78 -11.91 -7.01 0.54
N ASN A 79 -11.22 -5.99 1.06
CA ASN A 79 -11.39 -5.52 2.43
C ASN A 79 -12.42 -4.38 2.52
N ASN A 80 -13.09 -4.27 3.66
CA ASN A 80 -13.99 -3.16 3.97
C ASN A 80 -13.19 -1.94 4.42
N ILE A 81 -13.36 -0.80 3.76
CA ILE A 81 -12.56 0.40 4.02
C ILE A 81 -13.35 1.43 4.83
N ILE A 82 -12.72 1.95 5.90
CA ILE A 82 -13.17 3.11 6.64
C ILE A 82 -12.13 4.21 6.42
N ILE A 83 -12.53 5.36 5.87
CA ILE A 83 -11.66 6.51 5.69
C ILE A 83 -11.92 7.53 6.78
N SER A 84 -10.87 7.92 7.53
CA SER A 84 -10.89 9.06 8.43
C SER A 84 -9.88 10.09 7.95
N ASP A 85 -10.33 11.34 7.82
CA ASP A 85 -9.51 12.50 7.43
C ASP A 85 -10.14 13.78 7.98
N LEU A 86 -9.52 14.93 7.78
CA LEU A 86 -9.97 16.22 8.29
C LEU A 86 -11.36 16.64 7.78
N ASP A 87 -11.77 16.15 6.63
CA ASP A 87 -13.03 16.44 5.95
C ASP A 87 -14.08 15.31 6.07
N THR A 88 -13.81 14.27 6.85
CA THR A 88 -14.75 13.17 7.09
C THR A 88 -15.55 13.37 8.37
N THR A 89 -16.74 12.76 8.44
CA THR A 89 -17.60 12.80 9.64
C THR A 89 -17.16 11.84 10.73
N ILE A 90 -16.48 10.73 10.36
CA ILE A 90 -15.94 9.76 11.30
C ILE A 90 -14.60 10.26 11.85
N THR A 91 -14.43 10.20 13.14
CA THR A 91 -13.17 10.56 13.81
C THR A 91 -12.12 9.45 13.70
N ASN A 92 -10.84 9.80 13.89
CA ASN A 92 -9.75 8.82 13.91
C ASN A 92 -9.99 7.72 14.95
N VAL A 93 -10.47 8.10 16.12
CA VAL A 93 -10.75 7.17 17.24
C VAL A 93 -11.89 6.22 16.89
N GLU A 94 -12.99 6.74 16.34
CA GLU A 94 -14.11 5.91 15.91
C GLU A 94 -13.71 4.92 14.82
N ALA A 95 -12.95 5.38 13.82
CA ALA A 95 -12.43 4.51 12.75
C ALA A 95 -11.52 3.41 13.32
N ALA A 96 -10.57 3.77 14.19
CA ALA A 96 -9.65 2.81 14.81
C ALA A 96 -10.37 1.77 15.67
N SER A 97 -11.40 2.18 16.42
CA SER A 97 -12.16 1.28 17.29
C SER A 97 -13.02 0.23 16.54
N GLN A 98 -13.33 0.48 15.27
CA GLN A 98 -14.14 -0.39 14.42
C GLN A 98 -13.30 -1.30 13.50
N ALA A 99 -12.01 -1.02 13.36
CA ALA A 99 -11.16 -1.68 12.38
C ALA A 99 -10.41 -2.90 12.95
N ASP A 100 -10.14 -3.86 12.08
CA ASP A 100 -9.22 -4.97 12.32
C ASP A 100 -7.78 -4.57 11.97
N VAL A 101 -7.63 -3.62 11.04
CA VAL A 101 -6.35 -3.04 10.63
C VAL A 101 -6.47 -1.52 10.63
N VAL A 102 -5.55 -0.83 11.28
CA VAL A 102 -5.46 0.64 11.31
C VAL A 102 -4.19 1.09 10.61
N VAL A 103 -4.33 1.84 9.53
CA VAL A 103 -3.23 2.37 8.71
C VAL A 103 -3.07 3.86 8.96
N ILE A 104 -1.91 4.28 9.44
CA ILE A 104 -1.57 5.70 9.64
C ILE A 104 -0.91 6.23 8.36
N ALA A 105 -1.63 7.05 7.60
CA ALA A 105 -1.21 7.62 6.33
C ALA A 105 -1.24 9.17 6.32
N VAL A 106 -1.04 9.78 7.48
CA VAL A 106 -0.99 11.24 7.67
C VAL A 106 0.42 11.79 7.40
N PRO A 107 0.59 13.13 7.24
CA PRO A 107 1.90 13.76 7.16
C PRO A 107 2.83 13.34 8.30
N ILE A 108 4.13 13.22 8.00
CA ILE A 108 5.13 12.64 8.91
C ILE A 108 5.19 13.36 10.26
N GLU A 109 5.01 14.70 10.26
CA GLU A 109 5.00 15.53 11.47
C GLU A 109 3.78 15.28 12.37
N LYS A 110 2.72 14.71 11.84
CA LYS A 110 1.49 14.36 12.57
C LYS A 110 1.40 12.90 12.99
N THR A 111 2.29 12.06 12.45
CA THR A 111 2.22 10.60 12.64
C THR A 111 2.23 10.21 14.12
N ILE A 112 3.10 10.79 14.91
CA ILE A 112 3.22 10.44 16.35
C ILE A 112 1.97 10.87 17.12
N ASP A 113 1.48 12.08 16.89
CA ASP A 113 0.29 12.62 17.57
C ASP A 113 -0.92 11.73 17.28
N VAL A 114 -1.10 11.34 16.00
CA VAL A 114 -2.20 10.45 15.57
C VAL A 114 -2.05 9.06 16.15
N ILE A 115 -0.84 8.50 16.21
CA ILE A 115 -0.60 7.19 16.86
C ILE A 115 -0.97 7.25 18.34
N GLN A 116 -0.62 8.34 19.04
CA GLN A 116 -0.98 8.53 20.45
C GLN A 116 -2.49 8.64 20.66
N GLU A 117 -3.18 9.30 19.71
CA GLU A 117 -4.63 9.46 19.72
C GLU A 117 -5.33 8.11 19.51
N VAL A 118 -4.99 7.36 18.47
CA VAL A 118 -5.74 6.16 18.06
C VAL A 118 -5.28 4.87 18.72
N GLY A 119 -3.99 4.78 19.08
CA GLY A 119 -3.38 3.55 19.60
C GLY A 119 -4.14 2.93 20.79
N PRO A 120 -4.55 3.72 21.81
CA PRO A 120 -5.31 3.20 22.95
C PRO A 120 -6.71 2.66 22.59
N HIS A 121 -7.23 3.03 21.41
CA HIS A 121 -8.57 2.70 20.95
C HIS A 121 -8.61 1.58 19.92
N CYS A 122 -7.46 1.08 19.47
CA CYS A 122 -7.39 -0.08 18.59
C CYS A 122 -7.93 -1.33 19.28
N LYS A 123 -8.62 -2.18 18.54
CA LYS A 123 -9.12 -3.47 19.07
C LYS A 123 -7.95 -4.36 19.52
N ALA A 124 -8.15 -5.11 20.58
CA ALA A 124 -7.23 -6.18 20.94
C ALA A 124 -7.12 -7.20 19.79
N GLY A 125 -5.90 -7.61 19.45
CA GLY A 125 -5.63 -8.52 18.34
C GLY A 125 -5.63 -7.87 16.95
N SER A 126 -5.95 -6.56 16.83
CA SER A 126 -5.87 -5.83 15.56
C SER A 126 -4.42 -5.53 15.16
N LEU A 127 -4.24 -5.08 13.92
CA LEU A 127 -2.98 -4.56 13.40
C LEU A 127 -2.98 -3.02 13.43
N LEU A 128 -1.95 -2.41 14.01
CA LEU A 128 -1.63 -0.99 13.83
C LEU A 128 -0.38 -0.86 12.95
N MET A 129 -0.49 -0.16 11.84
CA MET A 129 0.60 0.04 10.88
C MET A 129 0.70 1.49 10.40
N ASP A 130 1.88 1.89 9.92
CA ASP A 130 2.13 3.19 9.33
C ASP A 130 2.81 3.08 7.95
N VAL A 131 2.77 4.16 7.16
CA VAL A 131 3.39 4.24 5.83
C VAL A 131 4.47 5.32 5.73
N THR A 132 4.99 5.83 6.85
CA THR A 132 6.00 6.88 6.85
C THR A 132 7.36 6.40 6.35
N SER A 133 8.21 7.31 5.87
CA SER A 133 9.57 6.98 5.44
C SER A 133 10.53 6.72 6.60
N THR A 134 10.28 7.29 7.77
CA THR A 134 11.10 7.04 8.99
C THR A 134 10.40 6.02 9.87
N LYS A 135 11.13 5.01 10.38
CA LYS A 135 10.53 3.90 11.16
C LYS A 135 10.77 3.99 12.65
N SER A 136 11.89 4.54 13.10
CA SER A 136 12.31 4.48 14.50
C SER A 136 11.27 5.07 15.47
N ALA A 137 10.81 6.30 15.21
CA ALA A 137 9.87 6.98 16.10
C ALA A 137 8.42 6.45 15.96
N PRO A 138 7.86 6.27 14.75
CA PRO A 138 6.51 5.71 14.59
C PRO A 138 6.36 4.31 15.18
N VAL A 139 7.29 3.40 14.89
CA VAL A 139 7.23 2.01 15.39
C VAL A 139 7.32 1.98 16.92
N LYS A 140 8.19 2.81 17.50
CA LYS A 140 8.25 2.96 18.97
C LYS A 140 6.92 3.50 19.53
N ALA A 141 6.35 4.54 18.92
CA ALA A 141 5.07 5.11 19.35
C ALA A 141 3.94 4.09 19.25
N MET A 142 3.82 3.38 18.13
CA MET A 142 2.81 2.32 17.96
C MET A 142 2.95 1.26 19.06
N ARG A 143 4.17 0.80 19.37
CA ARG A 143 4.41 -0.16 20.45
C ARG A 143 3.98 0.36 21.82
N ASP A 144 4.32 1.60 22.12
CA ASP A 144 4.15 2.19 23.45
C ASP A 144 2.68 2.56 23.73
N TYR A 145 1.94 2.97 22.70
CA TYR A 145 0.55 3.46 22.82
C TYR A 145 -0.53 2.44 22.41
N SER A 146 -0.21 1.33 21.74
CA SER A 146 -1.19 0.31 21.37
C SER A 146 -0.94 -1.01 22.07
N LYS A 147 -1.54 -1.21 23.22
CA LYS A 147 -1.43 -2.47 23.97
C LYS A 147 -2.36 -3.54 23.40
N GLY A 148 -1.85 -4.76 23.21
CA GLY A 148 -2.65 -5.89 22.71
C GLY A 148 -2.91 -5.87 21.20
N THR A 149 -2.20 -5.02 20.42
CA THR A 149 -2.23 -5.02 18.97
C THR A 149 -0.95 -5.58 18.38
N SER A 150 -1.00 -6.13 17.16
CA SER A 150 0.21 -6.31 16.36
C SER A 150 0.70 -4.95 15.83
N VAL A 151 2.01 -4.79 15.64
CA VAL A 151 2.64 -3.54 15.20
C VAL A 151 3.58 -3.83 14.04
N ILE A 152 3.25 -3.27 12.88
CA ILE A 152 4.05 -3.40 11.66
C ILE A 152 4.28 -2.00 11.07
N GLY A 153 5.54 -1.58 10.99
CA GLY A 153 5.92 -0.37 10.25
C GLY A 153 6.13 -0.69 8.78
N THR A 154 5.58 0.11 7.87
CA THR A 154 5.85 -0.03 6.44
C THR A 154 6.43 1.26 5.85
N HIS A 155 7.21 1.12 4.80
CA HIS A 155 7.71 2.25 4.02
C HIS A 155 7.59 1.93 2.53
N PRO A 156 6.53 2.41 1.86
CA PRO A 156 6.44 2.38 0.41
C PRO A 156 7.61 3.15 -0.22
N LEU A 157 8.41 2.48 -1.05
CA LEU A 157 9.55 3.08 -1.75
C LEU A 157 9.11 3.75 -3.06
N PHE A 158 7.91 4.29 -3.08
CA PHE A 158 7.29 4.97 -4.22
C PHE A 158 6.39 6.11 -3.71
N GLY A 159 6.06 7.04 -4.61
CA GLY A 159 5.19 8.19 -4.28
C GLY A 159 3.71 7.92 -4.57
N PRO A 160 2.83 8.87 -4.18
CA PRO A 160 1.38 8.73 -4.33
C PRO A 160 0.89 8.77 -5.79
N SER A 161 1.73 9.21 -6.73
CA SER A 161 1.39 9.25 -8.16
C SER A 161 1.55 7.90 -8.88
N VAL A 162 1.92 6.85 -8.16
CA VAL A 162 2.03 5.51 -8.74
C VAL A 162 0.67 5.01 -9.24
N HIS A 163 0.64 4.55 -10.49
CA HIS A 163 -0.59 4.06 -11.12
C HIS A 163 -0.84 2.58 -10.84
N SER A 164 0.21 1.78 -10.65
CA SER A 164 0.14 0.37 -10.27
C SER A 164 1.12 0.07 -9.16
N LEU A 165 0.75 -0.86 -8.28
CA LEU A 165 1.63 -1.38 -7.23
C LEU A 165 2.55 -2.49 -7.74
N GLN A 166 2.29 -3.02 -8.92
CA GLN A 166 3.10 -4.09 -9.51
C GLN A 166 4.55 -3.66 -9.70
N GLY A 167 5.47 -4.49 -9.19
CA GLY A 167 6.91 -4.23 -9.20
C GLY A 167 7.35 -3.12 -8.24
N GLN A 168 6.45 -2.54 -7.46
CA GLN A 168 6.80 -1.59 -6.41
C GLN A 168 7.35 -2.32 -5.19
N ARG A 169 8.14 -1.59 -4.39
CA ARG A 169 8.75 -2.14 -3.18
C ARG A 169 8.21 -1.44 -1.95
N ILE A 170 7.90 -2.23 -0.93
CA ILE A 170 7.53 -1.75 0.39
C ILE A 170 8.48 -2.39 1.40
N ALA A 171 9.22 -1.58 2.15
CA ALA A 171 10.00 -2.08 3.27
C ALA A 171 9.06 -2.35 4.46
N ILE A 172 9.23 -3.48 5.12
CA ILE A 172 8.41 -3.91 6.27
C ILE A 172 9.30 -4.07 7.49
N VAL A 173 8.85 -3.55 8.62
CA VAL A 173 9.46 -3.73 9.94
C VAL A 173 8.40 -4.29 10.88
N CYS A 174 8.38 -5.61 11.05
CA CYS A 174 7.52 -6.27 12.01
C CYS A 174 8.15 -6.16 13.41
N LEU A 175 7.48 -5.44 14.32
CA LEU A 175 7.94 -5.28 15.69
C LEU A 175 7.25 -6.25 16.65
N ARG A 176 5.95 -6.48 16.45
CA ARG A 176 5.13 -7.37 17.27
C ARG A 176 4.03 -7.95 16.39
N ASP A 177 4.01 -9.25 16.24
CA ASP A 177 2.94 -9.97 15.57
C ASP A 177 2.62 -11.27 16.31
N GLU A 178 1.48 -11.27 17.01
CA GLU A 178 0.98 -12.41 17.77
C GLU A 178 -0.21 -13.09 17.05
N HIS A 179 -0.63 -12.57 15.89
CA HIS A 179 -1.88 -12.97 15.22
C HIS A 179 -1.73 -13.28 13.73
N GLY A 180 -0.49 -13.34 13.21
CA GLY A 180 -0.22 -13.66 11.79
C GLY A 180 -0.50 -12.52 10.81
N TRP A 181 -0.45 -11.27 11.28
CA TRP A 181 -0.68 -10.10 10.44
C TRP A 181 0.43 -9.85 9.41
N ASP A 182 1.66 -10.28 9.70
CA ASP A 182 2.78 -10.21 8.77
C ASP A 182 2.51 -11.08 7.53
N GLU A 183 2.04 -12.30 7.73
CA GLU A 183 1.67 -13.21 6.65
C GLU A 183 0.45 -12.66 5.86
N TRP A 184 -0.58 -12.16 6.56
CA TRP A 184 -1.74 -11.54 5.93
C TRP A 184 -1.35 -10.35 5.06
N LEU A 185 -0.53 -9.42 5.58
CA LEU A 185 -0.08 -8.23 4.86
C LEU A 185 0.78 -8.60 3.66
N THR A 186 1.76 -9.51 3.84
CA THR A 186 2.61 -9.98 2.75
C THR A 186 1.83 -10.69 1.65
N THR A 187 0.81 -11.47 1.99
CA THR A 187 -0.07 -12.10 1.00
C THR A 187 -0.79 -11.06 0.14
N ILE A 188 -1.35 -10.00 0.75
CA ILE A 188 -1.98 -8.90 0.01
C ILE A 188 -0.97 -8.17 -0.88
N LEU A 189 0.21 -7.86 -0.35
CA LEU A 189 1.25 -7.15 -1.10
C LEU A 189 1.79 -7.98 -2.28
N HIS A 190 2.02 -9.29 -2.10
CA HIS A 190 2.47 -10.17 -3.17
C HIS A 190 1.39 -10.45 -4.22
N GLY A 191 0.13 -10.49 -3.84
CA GLY A 191 -0.98 -10.68 -4.77
C GLY A 191 -1.22 -9.48 -5.70
N ARG A 192 -0.58 -8.33 -5.42
CA ARG A 192 -0.77 -7.07 -6.14
C ARG A 192 0.53 -6.46 -6.68
N GLY A 193 1.71 -7.04 -6.36
CA GLY A 193 3.02 -6.51 -6.72
C GLY A 193 3.91 -7.43 -7.58
#